data_416be336db209d90b1895c42db715f5a
#
_entry.id   416be336db209d90b1895c42db715f5a
#
_cell.length_a   1.000
_cell.length_b   1.000
_cell.length_c   1.000
_cell.angle_alpha   90.00
_cell.angle_beta   90.00
_cell.angle_gamma   90.00
#
_symmetry.space_group_name_H-M   'P 1'
#
loop_
_entity.id
_entity.type
_entity.pdbx_description
1 polymer ?
#
loop_
_entity_poly.entity_id
_entity_poly.type
_entity_poly.pdbx_seq_one_letter_code
_entity_poly.pdbx_strand_id
1 'polypeptide(L)'
;MRSVAIDMTSVRFCTPEMLDHYRTIDLIRDYVDQTERRVEEYNAAHGIGSGERRINGLHQTNLGVFRAYLVRYLRNEVPVNKDMTLMVRQLQPTETGLPMQLYFFTDTVVWVDYEGIQSDVFDHVLAVIPEFGLRVFQNPSGEDVASLRNAFFPNAQTPSQTPPQASPQASSQAAPQNAPPLHASRPAAPQRPQAEQPAPEEAKAPASASPE
;
A
#
# COMPACT_ATOMS: atom_id res chain seq x y z
N MET A 1 4.45 4.20 -9.85
CA MET A 1 3.34 3.32 -9.40
C MET A 1 3.65 2.72 -8.05
N ARG A 2 2.63 2.64 -7.16
CA ARG A 2 2.72 2.07 -5.81
C ARG A 2 1.51 1.16 -5.57
N SER A 3 1.57 0.31 -4.55
CA SER A 3 0.46 -0.57 -4.17
C SER A 3 0.25 -0.58 -2.65
N VAL A 4 -0.98 -0.85 -2.24
CA VAL A 4 -1.33 -1.16 -0.86
C VAL A 4 -1.76 -2.62 -0.79
N ALA A 5 -1.30 -3.35 0.21
CA ALA A 5 -1.66 -4.75 0.42
C ALA A 5 -2.93 -4.84 1.27
N ILE A 6 -3.98 -5.43 0.72
CA ILE A 6 -5.26 -5.65 1.41
C ILE A 6 -5.27 -7.02 2.06
N ASP A 7 -5.67 -7.08 3.31
CA ASP A 7 -5.95 -8.35 4.01
C ASP A 7 -7.10 -9.07 3.30
N MET A 8 -6.80 -10.21 2.69
CA MET A 8 -7.77 -10.99 1.93
C MET A 8 -8.94 -11.48 2.77
N THR A 9 -8.77 -11.66 4.08
CA THR A 9 -9.84 -12.09 4.98
C THR A 9 -10.89 -11.01 5.20
N SER A 10 -10.60 -9.75 4.86
CA SER A 10 -11.54 -8.64 4.91
C SER A 10 -12.40 -8.51 3.65
N VAL A 11 -12.10 -9.23 2.59
CA VAL A 11 -12.86 -9.20 1.33
C VAL A 11 -14.15 -10.01 1.48
N ARG A 12 -15.29 -9.39 1.13
CA ARG A 12 -16.62 -10.02 1.25
C ARG A 12 -17.63 -9.44 0.27
N PHE A 13 -18.73 -10.14 0.08
CA PHE A 13 -19.89 -9.58 -0.61
C PHE A 13 -20.49 -8.43 0.21
N CYS A 14 -20.95 -7.40 -0.47
CA CYS A 14 -21.63 -6.27 0.15
C CYS A 14 -22.95 -6.73 0.79
N THR A 15 -23.23 -6.23 1.99
CA THR A 15 -24.56 -6.31 2.59
C THR A 15 -25.40 -5.11 2.15
N PRO A 16 -26.75 -5.15 2.31
CA PRO A 16 -27.60 -3.99 2.05
C PRO A 16 -27.15 -2.74 2.80
N GLU A 17 -26.78 -2.89 4.07
CA GLU A 17 -26.30 -1.79 4.93
C GLU A 17 -24.98 -1.19 4.41
N MET A 18 -24.09 -2.03 3.87
CA MET A 18 -22.86 -1.56 3.24
C MET A 18 -23.14 -0.78 1.96
N LEU A 19 -24.09 -1.24 1.14
CA LEU A 19 -24.48 -0.54 -0.07
C LEU A 19 -25.14 0.80 0.25
N ASP A 20 -25.98 0.86 1.28
CA ASP A 20 -26.59 2.12 1.75
C ASP A 20 -25.52 3.09 2.25
N HIS A 21 -24.54 2.62 3.00
CA HIS A 21 -23.39 3.43 3.41
C HIS A 21 -22.62 3.96 2.19
N TYR A 22 -22.30 3.12 1.21
CA TYR A 22 -21.58 3.55 0.01
C TYR A 22 -22.34 4.57 -0.85
N ARG A 23 -23.69 4.55 -0.84
CA ARG A 23 -24.52 5.57 -1.49
C ARG A 23 -24.38 6.96 -0.87
N THR A 24 -23.90 7.07 0.37
CA THR A 24 -23.60 8.37 0.99
C THR A 24 -22.32 9.00 0.46
N ILE A 25 -21.46 8.24 -0.22
CA ILE A 25 -20.20 8.70 -0.78
C ILE A 25 -20.46 9.25 -2.19
N ASP A 26 -20.36 10.57 -2.36
CA ASP A 26 -20.71 11.25 -3.60
C ASP A 26 -19.98 10.71 -4.85
N LEU A 27 -18.70 10.37 -4.70
CA LEU A 27 -17.87 9.86 -5.80
C LEU A 27 -18.37 8.53 -6.39
N ILE A 28 -19.11 7.72 -5.65
CA ILE A 28 -19.49 6.36 -6.09
C ILE A 28 -20.98 6.06 -6.01
N ARG A 29 -21.81 6.98 -5.58
CA ARG A 29 -23.26 6.79 -5.46
C ARG A 29 -23.87 6.22 -6.76
N ASP A 30 -23.61 6.91 -7.87
CA ASP A 30 -24.09 6.51 -9.18
C ASP A 30 -23.58 5.12 -9.62
N TYR A 31 -22.33 4.80 -9.30
CA TYR A 31 -21.73 3.49 -9.58
C TYR A 31 -22.42 2.36 -8.81
N VAL A 32 -22.67 2.57 -7.52
CA VAL A 32 -23.36 1.58 -6.68
C VAL A 32 -24.75 1.30 -7.23
N ASP A 33 -25.53 2.35 -7.53
CA ASP A 33 -26.88 2.22 -8.05
C ASP A 33 -26.94 1.56 -9.43
N GLN A 34 -26.05 1.94 -10.34
CA GLN A 34 -25.97 1.32 -11.66
C GLN A 34 -25.57 -0.15 -11.60
N THR A 35 -24.64 -0.47 -10.67
CA THR A 35 -24.18 -1.84 -10.52
C THR A 35 -25.25 -2.71 -9.87
N GLU A 36 -26.01 -2.20 -8.89
CA GLU A 36 -27.12 -2.93 -8.28
C GLU A 36 -28.21 -3.22 -9.30
N ARG A 37 -28.62 -2.26 -10.12
CA ARG A 37 -29.59 -2.52 -11.20
C ARG A 37 -29.15 -3.64 -12.12
N ARG A 38 -27.88 -3.64 -12.54
CA ARG A 38 -27.33 -4.70 -13.38
C ARG A 38 -27.30 -6.05 -12.66
N VAL A 39 -27.03 -6.06 -11.38
CA VAL A 39 -27.05 -7.26 -10.53
C VAL A 39 -28.48 -7.81 -10.44
N GLU A 40 -29.47 -6.95 -10.17
CA GLU A 40 -30.88 -7.32 -10.08
C GLU A 40 -31.41 -7.86 -11.41
N GLU A 41 -31.14 -7.18 -12.53
CA GLU A 41 -31.51 -7.61 -13.88
C GLU A 41 -30.93 -8.97 -14.22
N TYR A 42 -29.65 -9.19 -13.95
CA TYR A 42 -29.01 -10.48 -14.20
C TYR A 42 -29.61 -11.59 -13.35
N ASN A 43 -29.78 -11.38 -12.05
CA ASN A 43 -30.29 -12.37 -11.13
C ASN A 43 -31.74 -12.72 -11.43
N ALA A 44 -32.58 -11.74 -11.76
CA ALA A 44 -33.98 -11.95 -12.20
C ALA A 44 -34.06 -12.78 -13.50
N ALA A 45 -33.19 -12.47 -14.48
CA ALA A 45 -33.16 -13.21 -15.74
C ALA A 45 -32.73 -14.69 -15.57
N HIS A 46 -32.00 -15.00 -14.49
CA HIS A 46 -31.55 -16.36 -14.19
C HIS A 46 -32.39 -17.06 -13.09
N GLY A 47 -33.49 -16.44 -12.65
CA GLY A 47 -34.37 -17.01 -11.63
C GLY A 47 -33.80 -17.08 -10.23
N ILE A 48 -32.79 -16.24 -9.95
CA ILE A 48 -32.09 -16.21 -8.65
C ILE A 48 -32.84 -15.25 -7.73
N GLY A 49 -33.42 -15.81 -6.66
CA GLY A 49 -34.21 -15.05 -5.70
C GLY A 49 -33.36 -14.31 -4.68
N SER A 50 -33.89 -13.20 -4.13
CA SER A 50 -33.21 -12.39 -3.09
C SER A 50 -32.92 -13.14 -1.78
N GLY A 51 -33.57 -14.26 -1.54
CA GLY A 51 -33.36 -15.13 -0.36
C GLY A 51 -32.32 -16.22 -0.55
N GLU A 52 -31.80 -16.39 -1.76
CA GLU A 52 -30.78 -17.41 -2.02
C GLU A 52 -29.42 -17.06 -1.46
N ARG A 53 -28.55 -18.10 -1.35
CA ARG A 53 -27.18 -17.89 -0.92
C ARG A 53 -26.45 -16.95 -1.88
N ARG A 54 -25.74 -15.97 -1.35
CA ARG A 54 -24.99 -14.97 -2.15
C ARG A 54 -23.95 -15.54 -3.12
N ILE A 55 -23.63 -16.82 -3.04
CA ILE A 55 -22.77 -17.49 -4.01
C ILE A 55 -23.49 -17.73 -5.35
N ASN A 56 -24.82 -17.77 -5.34
CA ASN A 56 -25.61 -17.89 -6.55
C ASN A 56 -25.85 -16.48 -7.14
N GLY A 57 -25.62 -16.33 -8.44
CA GLY A 57 -25.81 -15.06 -9.13
C GLY A 57 -24.69 -14.04 -8.98
N LEU A 58 -25.01 -12.80 -9.36
CA LEU A 58 -24.10 -11.66 -9.26
C LEU A 58 -24.31 -10.91 -7.95
N HIS A 59 -23.23 -10.44 -7.38
CA HIS A 59 -23.23 -9.58 -6.19
C HIS A 59 -22.02 -8.65 -6.21
N GLN A 60 -22.16 -7.46 -5.65
CA GLN A 60 -21.04 -6.55 -5.44
C GLN A 60 -20.16 -7.05 -4.28
N THR A 61 -18.85 -6.78 -4.38
CA THR A 61 -17.90 -6.99 -3.29
C THR A 61 -17.38 -5.65 -2.79
N ASN A 62 -17.07 -5.57 -1.52
CA ASN A 62 -16.47 -4.38 -0.93
C ASN A 62 -15.17 -3.96 -1.64
N LEU A 63 -14.35 -4.92 -2.04
CA LEU A 63 -13.12 -4.67 -2.80
C LEU A 63 -13.40 -4.11 -4.19
N GLY A 64 -14.47 -4.57 -4.86
CA GLY A 64 -14.90 -4.05 -6.16
C GLY A 64 -15.35 -2.60 -6.07
N VAL A 65 -16.15 -2.27 -5.06
CA VAL A 65 -16.62 -0.90 -4.79
C VAL A 65 -15.43 0.01 -4.42
N PHE A 66 -14.52 -0.45 -3.57
CA PHE A 66 -13.30 0.29 -3.23
C PHE A 66 -12.44 0.59 -4.47
N ARG A 67 -12.26 -0.38 -5.36
CA ARG A 67 -11.53 -0.15 -6.62
C ARG A 67 -12.21 0.92 -7.48
N ALA A 68 -13.52 0.90 -7.59
CA ALA A 68 -14.29 1.90 -8.32
C ALA A 68 -14.14 3.30 -7.69
N TYR A 69 -14.15 3.38 -6.35
CA TYR A 69 -13.86 4.59 -5.61
C TYR A 69 -12.48 5.15 -5.95
N LEU A 70 -11.44 4.34 -5.86
CA LEU A 70 -10.07 4.77 -6.15
C LEU A 70 -9.90 5.32 -7.56
N VAL A 71 -10.53 4.70 -8.56
CA VAL A 71 -10.50 5.22 -9.95
C VAL A 71 -11.12 6.61 -10.02
N ARG A 72 -12.27 6.83 -9.36
CA ARG A 72 -12.96 8.11 -9.37
C ARG A 72 -12.21 9.18 -8.58
N TYR A 73 -11.70 8.82 -7.41
CA TYR A 73 -10.87 9.68 -6.58
C TYR A 73 -9.66 10.20 -7.37
N LEU A 74 -8.89 9.30 -7.99
CA LEU A 74 -7.72 9.67 -8.78
C LEU A 74 -8.07 10.58 -9.96
N ARG A 75 -9.23 10.37 -10.61
CA ARG A 75 -9.64 11.17 -11.77
C ARG A 75 -10.17 12.55 -11.43
N ASN A 76 -10.82 12.68 -10.27
CA ASN A 76 -11.57 13.89 -9.93
C ASN A 76 -10.83 14.78 -8.93
N GLU A 77 -10.12 14.17 -7.97
CA GLU A 77 -9.57 14.89 -6.81
C GLU A 77 -8.04 15.02 -6.85
N VAL A 78 -7.37 14.25 -7.72
CA VAL A 78 -5.91 14.24 -7.80
C VAL A 78 -5.45 14.92 -9.09
N PRO A 79 -4.38 15.75 -9.06
CA PRO A 79 -3.81 16.38 -10.26
C PRO A 79 -3.07 15.34 -11.12
N VAL A 80 -3.86 14.53 -11.85
CA VAL A 80 -3.36 13.49 -12.76
C VAL A 80 -3.43 13.95 -14.20
N ASN A 81 -2.48 13.50 -15.01
CA ASN A 81 -2.53 13.70 -16.45
C ASN A 81 -3.67 12.84 -17.03
N LYS A 82 -4.71 13.53 -17.56
CA LYS A 82 -5.94 12.89 -18.05
C LYS A 82 -5.79 12.19 -19.39
N ASP A 83 -4.74 12.52 -20.15
CA ASP A 83 -4.44 11.94 -21.46
C ASP A 83 -3.62 10.64 -21.33
N MET A 84 -3.09 10.37 -20.14
CA MET A 84 -2.29 9.18 -19.87
C MET A 84 -3.10 8.09 -19.16
N THR A 85 -2.59 6.86 -19.24
CA THR A 85 -3.25 5.71 -18.63
C THR A 85 -3.38 5.87 -17.11
N LEU A 86 -4.63 5.79 -16.64
CA LEU A 86 -4.96 5.67 -15.22
C LEU A 86 -5.63 4.32 -15.00
N MET A 87 -5.08 3.53 -14.07
CA MET A 87 -5.60 2.19 -13.78
C MET A 87 -5.43 1.86 -12.30
N VAL A 88 -6.49 1.31 -11.71
CA VAL A 88 -6.43 0.66 -10.39
C VAL A 88 -6.73 -0.81 -10.60
N ARG A 89 -5.79 -1.67 -10.22
CA ARG A 89 -5.90 -3.12 -10.43
C ARG A 89 -5.40 -3.93 -9.25
N GLN A 90 -5.94 -5.11 -9.13
CA GLN A 90 -5.44 -6.14 -8.23
C GLN A 90 -4.28 -6.86 -8.93
N LEU A 91 -3.19 -7.07 -8.20
CA LEU A 91 -2.12 -7.97 -8.64
C LEU A 91 -2.37 -9.38 -8.09
N GLN A 92 -1.46 -10.29 -8.40
CA GLN A 92 -1.52 -11.65 -7.87
C GLN A 92 -1.46 -11.61 -6.33
N PRO A 93 -2.34 -12.34 -5.62
CA PRO A 93 -2.26 -12.50 -4.18
C PRO A 93 -0.90 -13.04 -3.73
N THR A 94 -0.42 -12.55 -2.60
CA THR A 94 0.84 -12.93 -1.98
C THR A 94 0.62 -13.36 -0.53
N GLU A 95 1.66 -13.86 0.13
CA GLU A 95 1.64 -14.13 1.57
C GLU A 95 1.41 -12.87 2.43
N THR A 96 1.71 -11.70 1.86
CA THR A 96 1.48 -10.38 2.49
C THR A 96 0.19 -9.72 2.00
N GLY A 97 -0.80 -10.50 1.58
CA GLY A 97 -2.12 -10.01 1.19
C GLY A 97 -2.29 -9.80 -0.32
N LEU A 98 -3.35 -9.11 -0.68
CA LEU A 98 -3.71 -8.79 -2.05
C LEU A 98 -3.25 -7.36 -2.41
N PRO A 99 -2.22 -7.22 -3.29
CA PRO A 99 -1.76 -5.88 -3.66
C PRO A 99 -2.79 -5.19 -4.57
N MET A 100 -3.29 -4.04 -4.15
CA MET A 100 -4.08 -3.10 -4.94
C MET A 100 -3.12 -2.05 -5.51
N GLN A 101 -2.84 -2.12 -6.81
CA GLN A 101 -1.90 -1.23 -7.48
C GLN A 101 -2.63 -0.02 -8.05
N LEU A 102 -2.10 1.17 -7.73
CA LEU A 102 -2.49 2.44 -8.31
C LEU A 102 -1.44 2.84 -9.36
N TYR A 103 -1.88 2.91 -10.61
CA TYR A 103 -1.05 3.29 -11.76
C TYR A 103 -1.63 4.56 -12.36
N PHE A 104 -0.92 5.67 -12.24
CA PHE A 104 -1.30 6.96 -12.79
C PHE A 104 -0.07 7.83 -13.04
N PHE A 105 -0.24 8.86 -13.83
CA PHE A 105 0.75 9.90 -14.10
C PHE A 105 0.21 11.22 -13.56
N THR A 106 1.06 11.99 -12.91
CA THR A 106 0.75 13.35 -12.49
C THR A 106 0.87 14.32 -13.67
N ASP A 107 0.27 15.47 -13.56
CA ASP A 107 0.39 16.57 -14.52
C ASP A 107 1.68 17.39 -14.34
N THR A 108 2.46 17.12 -13.28
CA THR A 108 3.75 17.74 -13.01
C THR A 108 4.91 16.79 -13.29
N VAL A 109 6.03 17.36 -13.76
CA VAL A 109 7.33 16.68 -13.92
C VAL A 109 8.32 17.07 -12.82
N VAL A 110 7.93 17.97 -11.92
CA VAL A 110 8.75 18.39 -10.79
C VAL A 110 8.77 17.28 -9.74
N TRP A 111 9.94 16.76 -9.42
CA TRP A 111 10.09 15.60 -8.54
C TRP A 111 9.47 15.79 -7.15
N VAL A 112 9.68 16.96 -6.55
CA VAL A 112 9.16 17.26 -5.19
C VAL A 112 7.63 17.27 -5.20
N ASP A 113 7.01 17.90 -6.19
CA ASP A 113 5.56 17.95 -6.33
C ASP A 113 4.99 16.56 -6.59
N TYR A 114 5.64 15.78 -7.43
CA TYR A 114 5.27 14.38 -7.69
C TYR A 114 5.26 13.53 -6.41
N GLU A 115 6.31 13.61 -5.60
CA GLU A 115 6.37 12.86 -4.34
C GLU A 115 5.34 13.37 -3.32
N GLY A 116 5.05 14.69 -3.30
CA GLY A 116 3.97 15.26 -2.50
C GLY A 116 2.62 14.68 -2.87
N ILE A 117 2.26 14.74 -4.15
CA ILE A 117 1.01 14.15 -4.66
C ILE A 117 0.92 12.65 -4.35
N GLN A 118 2.02 11.91 -4.52
CA GLN A 118 2.06 10.48 -4.18
C GLN A 118 1.79 10.24 -2.69
N SER A 119 2.35 11.04 -1.81
CA SER A 119 2.16 10.93 -0.37
C SER A 119 0.71 11.22 0.02
N ASP A 120 0.15 12.33 -0.45
CA ASP A 120 -1.24 12.72 -0.19
C ASP A 120 -2.24 11.65 -0.64
N VAL A 121 -2.00 11.07 -1.83
CA VAL A 121 -2.83 9.97 -2.35
C VAL A 121 -2.78 8.76 -1.44
N PHE A 122 -1.59 8.36 -0.96
CA PHE A 122 -1.48 7.16 -0.12
C PHE A 122 -1.97 7.39 1.31
N ASP A 123 -1.81 8.58 1.86
CA ASP A 123 -2.40 8.95 3.14
C ASP A 123 -3.93 8.86 3.08
N HIS A 124 -4.53 9.41 2.02
CA HIS A 124 -5.96 9.29 1.79
C HIS A 124 -6.41 7.83 1.59
N VAL A 125 -5.72 7.08 0.75
CA VAL A 125 -6.05 5.66 0.48
C VAL A 125 -6.04 4.83 1.76
N LEU A 126 -5.03 4.99 2.60
CA LEU A 126 -4.93 4.27 3.88
C LEU A 126 -6.04 4.67 4.84
N ALA A 127 -6.41 5.94 4.89
CA ALA A 127 -7.47 6.45 5.75
C ALA A 127 -8.87 5.95 5.36
N VAL A 128 -9.15 5.76 4.06
CA VAL A 128 -10.48 5.37 3.59
C VAL A 128 -10.71 3.85 3.51
N ILE A 129 -9.67 3.03 3.55
CA ILE A 129 -9.80 1.55 3.47
C ILE A 129 -10.82 1.00 4.48
N PRO A 130 -10.84 1.42 5.78
CA PRO A 130 -11.82 0.94 6.75
C PRO A 130 -13.27 1.27 6.40
N GLU A 131 -13.55 2.38 5.71
CA GLU A 131 -14.89 2.78 5.27
C GLU A 131 -15.51 1.75 4.32
N PHE A 132 -14.67 0.99 3.61
CA PHE A 132 -15.11 -0.13 2.77
C PHE A 132 -15.14 -1.48 3.51
N GLY A 133 -14.94 -1.48 4.84
CA GLY A 133 -14.85 -2.70 5.64
C GLY A 133 -13.66 -3.57 5.25
N LEU A 134 -12.63 -2.97 4.67
CA LEU A 134 -11.37 -3.59 4.31
C LEU A 134 -10.31 -3.30 5.38
N ARG A 135 -9.26 -4.11 5.40
CA ARG A 135 -8.08 -3.92 6.25
C ARG A 135 -6.82 -3.98 5.41
N VAL A 136 -5.83 -3.16 5.79
CA VAL A 136 -4.48 -3.27 5.26
C VAL A 136 -3.82 -4.48 5.90
N PHE A 137 -3.12 -5.28 5.10
CA PHE A 137 -2.30 -6.35 5.64
C PHE A 137 -1.09 -5.77 6.37
N GLN A 138 -0.89 -6.24 7.59
CA GLN A 138 0.29 -5.95 8.40
C GLN A 138 0.77 -7.25 9.05
N ASN A 139 2.08 -7.43 9.14
CA ASN A 139 2.62 -8.50 9.96
C ASN A 139 2.30 -8.23 11.44
N PRO A 140 2.00 -9.28 12.24
CA PRO A 140 1.76 -9.10 13.67
C PRO A 140 2.90 -8.33 14.32
N SER A 141 2.56 -7.28 15.04
CA SER A 141 3.51 -6.50 15.83
C SER A 141 3.81 -7.21 17.15
N GLY A 142 4.86 -6.76 17.85
CA GLY A 142 5.13 -7.24 19.21
C GLY A 142 3.96 -6.98 20.18
N GLU A 143 3.18 -5.94 19.93
CA GLU A 143 2.01 -5.57 20.72
C GLU A 143 0.83 -6.53 20.47
N ASP A 144 0.63 -6.97 19.23
CA ASP A 144 -0.38 -8.00 18.91
C ASP A 144 -0.05 -9.33 19.58
N VAL A 145 1.24 -9.72 19.58
CA VAL A 145 1.72 -10.93 20.26
C VAL A 145 1.56 -10.80 21.78
N ALA A 146 1.84 -9.64 22.35
CA ALA A 146 1.64 -9.37 23.78
C ALA A 146 0.14 -9.42 24.15
N SER A 147 -0.73 -8.90 23.29
CA SER A 147 -2.18 -8.95 23.46
C SER A 147 -2.71 -10.38 23.44
N LEU A 148 -2.24 -11.21 22.50
CA LEU A 148 -2.55 -12.64 22.45
C LEU A 148 -2.08 -13.35 23.71
N ARG A 149 -0.84 -13.12 24.16
CA ARG A 149 -0.33 -13.69 25.41
C ARG A 149 -1.22 -13.34 26.59
N ASN A 150 -1.63 -12.07 26.73
CA ASN A 150 -2.48 -11.62 27.82
C ASN A 150 -3.89 -12.22 27.75
N ALA A 151 -4.42 -12.46 26.54
CA ALA A 151 -5.72 -13.11 26.34
C ALA A 151 -5.69 -14.60 26.72
N PHE A 152 -4.62 -15.32 26.39
CA PHE A 152 -4.47 -16.75 26.69
C PHE A 152 -3.89 -17.03 28.09
N PHE A 153 -3.10 -16.11 28.63
CA PHE A 153 -2.42 -16.25 29.93
C PHE A 153 -2.62 -14.97 30.78
N PRO A 154 -3.84 -14.69 31.24
CA PRO A 154 -4.15 -13.43 31.93
C PRO A 154 -3.39 -13.23 33.26
N ASN A 155 -2.77 -14.29 33.80
CA ASN A 155 -1.98 -14.27 35.03
C ASN A 155 -0.47 -14.45 34.80
N ALA A 156 0.02 -14.42 33.57
CA ALA A 156 1.46 -14.45 33.31
C ALA A 156 2.05 -13.07 33.63
N GLN A 157 2.59 -12.96 34.86
CA GLN A 157 3.32 -11.77 35.29
C GLN A 157 4.46 -11.51 34.29
N THR A 158 4.51 -10.31 33.74
CA THR A 158 5.67 -9.83 33.00
C THR A 158 6.89 -10.00 33.89
N PRO A 159 7.96 -10.71 33.48
CA PRO A 159 9.17 -10.71 34.27
C PRO A 159 9.61 -9.27 34.43
N SER A 160 9.60 -8.78 35.68
CA SER A 160 10.13 -7.46 36.02
C SER A 160 11.55 -7.41 35.51
N GLN A 161 11.83 -6.53 34.56
CA GLN A 161 13.19 -6.17 34.22
C GLN A 161 13.75 -5.43 35.42
N THR A 162 14.31 -6.17 36.36
CA THR A 162 15.17 -5.61 37.40
C THR A 162 16.42 -5.11 36.65
N PRO A 163 16.75 -3.82 36.73
CA PRO A 163 18.01 -3.35 36.16
C PRO A 163 19.14 -4.14 36.83
N PRO A 164 20.20 -4.52 36.11
CA PRO A 164 21.32 -5.19 36.73
C PRO A 164 21.86 -4.30 37.84
N GLN A 165 21.80 -4.79 39.08
CA GLN A 165 22.42 -4.14 40.22
C GLN A 165 23.90 -4.06 39.95
N ALA A 166 24.41 -2.82 39.94
CA ALA A 166 25.84 -2.57 39.91
C ALA A 166 26.48 -3.24 41.13
N SER A 167 27.41 -4.16 40.89
CA SER A 167 28.26 -4.77 41.93
C SER A 167 29.09 -3.70 42.61
N PRO A 168 29.31 -3.77 43.93
CA PRO A 168 30.10 -2.78 44.64
C PRO A 168 31.59 -2.87 44.22
N GLN A 169 32.13 -1.72 43.90
CA GLN A 169 33.55 -1.51 43.62
C GLN A 169 34.40 -1.91 44.82
N ALA A 170 35.31 -2.86 44.64
CA ALA A 170 36.47 -3.03 45.51
C ALA A 170 37.56 -2.06 45.06
N SER A 171 37.90 -1.18 45.95
CA SER A 171 39.01 -0.24 45.85
C SER A 171 40.36 -0.95 45.91
N SER A 172 41.33 -0.51 45.12
CA SER A 172 42.70 -0.22 45.52
C SER A 172 43.75 -0.51 44.45
N GLN A 173 44.51 0.50 44.18
CA GLN A 173 45.95 0.67 43.98
C GLN A 173 46.51 0.87 42.56
N ALA A 174 47.04 2.10 42.47
CA ALA A 174 48.35 2.50 41.93
C ALA A 174 48.68 2.33 40.43
N ALA A 175 48.95 3.48 39.82
CA ALA A 175 49.58 3.69 38.55
C ALA A 175 51.02 3.15 38.46
N PRO A 176 51.61 2.98 37.26
CA PRO A 176 52.38 4.10 36.71
C PRO A 176 52.18 4.39 35.20
N GLN A 177 52.60 5.61 34.88
CA GLN A 177 52.65 6.29 33.58
C GLN A 177 53.59 5.62 32.56
N ASN A 178 53.26 5.89 31.30
CA ASN A 178 54.08 5.95 30.09
C ASN A 178 53.80 4.95 28.99
N ALA A 179 53.13 5.46 27.95
CA ALA A 179 53.45 5.13 26.56
C ALA A 179 52.72 6.09 25.58
N PRO A 180 53.30 6.40 24.40
CA PRO A 180 52.91 7.51 23.53
C PRO A 180 51.77 7.18 22.57
N PRO A 181 51.20 8.19 21.88
CA PRO A 181 50.01 8.00 21.03
C PRO A 181 50.36 7.37 19.69
N LEU A 182 49.73 6.27 19.40
CA LEU A 182 49.74 5.65 18.07
C LEU A 182 48.65 6.27 17.20
N HIS A 183 49.08 6.93 16.14
CA HIS A 183 48.23 7.32 15.01
C HIS A 183 47.60 6.07 14.37
N ALA A 184 46.30 5.89 14.48
CA ALA A 184 45.57 4.91 13.69
C ALA A 184 44.96 5.60 12.45
N SER A 185 45.54 5.28 11.31
CA SER A 185 45.08 5.67 9.99
C SER A 185 43.77 4.99 9.69
N ARG A 186 42.80 5.78 9.28
CA ARG A 186 41.46 5.38 8.85
C ARG A 186 41.54 4.73 7.46
N PRO A 187 41.02 3.52 7.21
CA PRO A 187 40.98 2.97 5.86
C PRO A 187 39.94 3.68 5.00
N ALA A 188 40.33 4.01 3.77
CA ALA A 188 39.53 4.63 2.75
C ALA A 188 38.42 3.68 2.26
N ALA A 189 37.22 4.20 2.06
CA ALA A 189 36.09 3.49 1.46
C ALA A 189 36.39 3.16 -0.02
N PRO A 190 35.94 2.01 -0.54
CA PRO A 190 36.11 1.66 -1.95
C PRO A 190 35.24 2.54 -2.83
N GLN A 191 35.85 3.13 -3.84
CA GLN A 191 35.18 3.88 -4.91
C GLN A 191 34.39 2.93 -5.81
N ARG A 192 33.10 3.26 -6.07
CA ARG A 192 32.28 2.60 -7.08
C ARG A 192 32.83 2.90 -8.48
N PRO A 193 32.86 1.93 -9.39
CA PRO A 193 33.20 2.18 -10.79
C PRO A 193 32.11 3.05 -11.45
N GLN A 194 32.53 4.07 -12.15
CA GLN A 194 31.68 4.92 -13.00
C GLN A 194 31.17 4.09 -14.18
N ALA A 195 29.87 4.06 -14.37
CA ALA A 195 29.23 3.50 -15.54
C ALA A 195 29.58 4.36 -16.77
N GLU A 196 30.16 3.74 -17.77
CA GLU A 196 30.50 4.25 -19.08
C GLU A 196 29.20 4.67 -19.80
N GLN A 197 29.11 5.94 -20.24
CA GLN A 197 28.01 6.45 -21.05
C GLN A 197 28.15 5.92 -22.49
N PRO A 198 27.10 5.37 -23.10
CA PRO A 198 27.13 5.05 -24.50
C PRO A 198 27.13 6.34 -25.35
N ALA A 199 27.98 6.34 -26.40
CA ALA A 199 28.10 7.41 -27.39
C ALA A 199 26.80 7.65 -28.16
N PRO A 200 26.55 8.89 -28.65
CA PRO A 200 25.34 9.18 -29.44
C PRO A 200 25.43 8.52 -30.83
N GLU A 201 24.39 7.79 -31.17
CA GLU A 201 24.19 7.17 -32.48
C GLU A 201 23.87 8.25 -33.52
N GLU A 202 24.68 8.29 -34.57
CA GLU A 202 24.54 9.22 -35.72
C GLU A 202 23.20 9.02 -36.42
N ALA A 203 22.45 10.11 -36.54
CA ALA A 203 21.22 10.19 -37.31
C ALA A 203 21.48 9.97 -38.82
N LYS A 204 21.01 8.86 -39.34
CA LYS A 204 20.99 8.54 -40.76
C LYS A 204 19.86 9.30 -41.44
N ALA A 205 20.22 10.21 -42.34
CA ALA A 205 19.30 11.01 -43.14
C ALA A 205 18.40 10.14 -44.06
N PRO A 206 17.14 10.53 -44.30
CA PRO A 206 16.27 9.81 -45.22
C PRO A 206 16.62 10.15 -46.68
N ALA A 207 16.74 9.10 -47.49
CA ALA A 207 16.92 9.19 -48.93
C ALA A 207 15.68 9.77 -49.61
N SER A 208 15.93 10.74 -50.51
CA SER A 208 14.97 11.33 -51.42
C SER A 208 14.41 10.31 -52.40
N ALA A 209 13.11 10.16 -52.52
CA ALA A 209 12.43 9.54 -53.62
C ALA A 209 11.90 10.65 -54.55
N SER A 210 12.36 10.65 -55.80
CA SER A 210 11.84 11.45 -56.90
C SER A 210 10.62 10.78 -57.54
N PRO A 211 9.82 11.53 -58.30
CA PRO A 211 8.48 11.14 -58.75
C PRO A 211 8.49 10.41 -60.10
N GLU A 212 7.54 9.51 -60.25
CA GLU A 212 6.81 9.28 -61.53
C GLU A 212 5.36 8.91 -61.20
#